data_841333cf4956febb98a4d48634e41be1
#
_entry.id   841333cf4956febb98a4d48634e41be1
#
_cell.length_a   1.000
_cell.length_b   1.000
_cell.length_c   1.000
_cell.angle_alpha   90.00
_cell.angle_beta   90.00
_cell.angle_gamma   90.00
#
_symmetry.space_group_name_H-M   'P 1'
#
loop_
_entity.id
_entity.type
_entity.pdbx_description
1 polymer ?
#
loop_
_entity_poly.entity_id
_entity_poly.type
_entity_poly.pdbx_seq_one_letter_code
_entity_poly.pdbx_strand_id
1 'polypeptide(L)'
;YSAEVKFPDPLIRGVLVKRYKRFLADITLESGEIITAHCANSGSMMGLKEPGAEAWLSPARNPKRKLKYTWELVRSGDGLVGINTSLPNAIVSEAINGGAIAELAGYDTLRREVKYGKNSRIDILLESEDRAPCYVEIKSVTLKRENGLAEFPDAVTARGTKHLGELSDMVADGSRAVMLYLVQREDCGRFAIAEDIDPTYASALNAARAAG
;
A
#
# COMPACT_ATOMS: atom_id res chain seq x y z
N TYR A 1 9.47 0.73 -20.32
CA TYR A 1 8.61 -0.37 -19.79
C TYR A 1 7.71 0.23 -18.72
N SER A 2 6.42 0.35 -19.00
CA SER A 2 5.40 0.64 -18.01
C SER A 2 5.10 -0.67 -17.27
N ALA A 3 5.45 -0.78 -16.01
CA ALA A 3 5.02 -1.87 -15.16
C ALA A 3 3.50 -1.75 -14.98
N GLU A 4 2.72 -2.61 -15.63
CA GLU A 4 1.27 -2.60 -15.55
C GLU A 4 0.78 -3.81 -14.75
N VAL A 5 0.53 -3.62 -13.45
CA VAL A 5 -0.27 -4.60 -12.70
C VAL A 5 -1.70 -4.59 -13.26
N LYS A 6 -2.07 -5.67 -13.93
CA LYS A 6 -3.42 -5.82 -14.50
C LYS A 6 -4.30 -6.64 -13.57
N PHE A 7 -5.52 -6.19 -13.38
CA PHE A 7 -6.55 -7.06 -12.81
C PHE A 7 -6.85 -8.19 -13.79
N PRO A 8 -6.89 -9.45 -13.33
CA PRO A 8 -7.06 -10.59 -14.21
C PRO A 8 -8.43 -10.66 -14.88
N ASP A 9 -9.43 -10.00 -14.32
CA ASP A 9 -10.79 -9.87 -14.83
C ASP A 9 -11.22 -8.41 -14.84
N PRO A 10 -12.14 -8.00 -15.72
CA PRO A 10 -12.70 -6.64 -15.69
C PRO A 10 -13.29 -6.32 -14.33
N LEU A 11 -13.03 -5.12 -13.85
CA LEU A 11 -13.61 -4.64 -12.60
C LEU A 11 -15.10 -4.33 -12.78
N ILE A 12 -15.89 -4.62 -11.76
CA ILE A 12 -17.32 -4.37 -11.71
C ILE A 12 -17.56 -3.10 -10.92
N ARG A 13 -18.30 -2.18 -11.50
CA ARG A 13 -18.65 -0.90 -10.89
C ARG A 13 -19.83 -1.04 -9.95
N GLY A 14 -19.80 -0.30 -8.85
CA GLY A 14 -20.89 -0.19 -7.90
C GLY A 14 -20.80 1.11 -7.10
N VAL A 15 -21.70 1.26 -6.14
CA VAL A 15 -21.79 2.41 -5.24
C VAL A 15 -21.70 1.93 -3.81
N LEU A 16 -20.79 2.51 -3.03
CA LEU A 16 -20.59 2.16 -1.64
C LEU A 16 -21.83 2.54 -0.80
N VAL A 17 -22.39 1.57 -0.11
CA VAL A 17 -23.44 1.79 0.89
C VAL A 17 -22.83 2.07 2.24
N LYS A 18 -21.95 1.15 2.71
CA LYS A 18 -21.21 1.29 3.95
C LYS A 18 -20.04 0.33 4.03
N ARG A 19 -18.99 0.70 4.76
CA ARG A 19 -17.92 -0.19 5.24
C ARG A 19 -18.14 -0.51 6.72
N TYR A 20 -17.98 -1.77 7.12
CA TYR A 20 -18.17 -2.22 8.51
C TYR A 20 -17.27 -3.40 8.87
N LYS A 21 -17.11 -3.66 10.15
CA LYS A 21 -16.25 -4.73 10.70
C LYS A 21 -14.83 -4.74 10.10
N ARG A 22 -14.32 -3.59 9.63
CA ARG A 22 -13.03 -3.38 8.95
C ARG A 22 -12.86 -4.12 7.61
N PHE A 23 -13.46 -5.28 7.42
CA PHE A 23 -13.22 -6.18 6.29
C PHE A 23 -14.40 -6.33 5.34
N LEU A 24 -15.52 -5.68 5.61
CA LEU A 24 -16.75 -5.82 4.85
C LEU A 24 -17.20 -4.47 4.29
N ALA A 25 -17.72 -4.49 3.08
CA ALA A 25 -18.36 -3.34 2.45
C ALA A 25 -19.64 -3.79 1.72
N ASP A 26 -20.77 -3.15 2.01
CA ASP A 26 -21.99 -3.32 1.25
C ASP A 26 -21.97 -2.34 0.07
N ILE A 27 -22.19 -2.84 -1.12
CA ILE A 27 -22.08 -2.11 -2.38
C ILE A 27 -23.29 -2.42 -3.25
N THR A 28 -23.94 -1.38 -3.77
CA THR A 28 -25.01 -1.51 -4.75
C THR A 28 -24.41 -1.62 -6.14
N LEU A 29 -24.67 -2.72 -6.84
CA LEU A 29 -24.26 -2.92 -8.23
C LEU A 29 -25.15 -2.13 -9.20
N GLU A 30 -24.74 -2.01 -10.46
CA GLU A 30 -25.54 -1.36 -11.52
C GLU A 30 -26.91 -2.06 -11.75
N SER A 31 -27.01 -3.34 -11.42
CA SER A 31 -28.28 -4.10 -11.42
C SER A 31 -29.27 -3.65 -10.34
N GLY A 32 -28.84 -2.86 -9.36
CA GLY A 32 -29.61 -2.52 -8.16
C GLY A 32 -29.46 -3.53 -7.02
N GLU A 33 -28.79 -4.64 -7.24
CA GLU A 33 -28.49 -5.62 -6.19
C GLU A 33 -27.49 -5.07 -5.18
N ILE A 34 -27.74 -5.27 -3.89
CA ILE A 34 -26.78 -4.96 -2.83
C ILE A 34 -26.01 -6.23 -2.47
N ILE A 35 -24.69 -6.18 -2.66
CA ILE A 35 -23.80 -7.29 -2.32
C ILE A 35 -22.85 -6.88 -1.17
N THR A 36 -22.31 -7.88 -0.48
CA THR A 36 -21.21 -7.66 0.47
C THR A 36 -19.90 -8.08 -0.17
N ALA A 37 -18.99 -7.12 -0.30
CA ALA A 37 -17.64 -7.33 -0.79
C ALA A 37 -16.63 -7.45 0.37
N HIS A 38 -15.53 -8.17 0.12
CA HIS A 38 -14.37 -8.14 1.00
C HIS A 38 -13.63 -6.79 0.83
N CYS A 39 -13.40 -6.12 1.95
CA CYS A 39 -12.52 -4.95 2.03
C CYS A 39 -11.16 -5.39 2.56
N ALA A 40 -10.19 -5.59 1.67
CA ALA A 40 -8.83 -6.01 2.01
C ALA A 40 -8.00 -4.83 2.56
N ASN A 41 -8.57 -4.08 3.49
CA ASN A 41 -7.92 -2.93 4.12
C ASN A 41 -8.45 -2.79 5.55
N SER A 42 -7.60 -3.05 6.53
CA SER A 42 -7.95 -2.92 7.96
C SER A 42 -7.66 -1.52 8.52
N GLY A 43 -7.06 -0.63 7.73
CA GLY A 43 -6.68 0.72 8.12
C GLY A 43 -7.86 1.66 8.32
N SER A 44 -7.54 2.90 8.64
CA SER A 44 -8.50 3.98 8.86
C SER A 44 -9.35 4.26 7.62
N MET A 45 -8.74 4.22 6.43
CA MET A 45 -9.36 4.61 5.15
C MET A 45 -10.03 6.00 5.25
N MET A 46 -9.33 6.94 5.88
CA MET A 46 -9.82 8.31 6.05
C MET A 46 -10.11 8.95 4.68
N GLY A 47 -11.34 9.47 4.50
CA GLY A 47 -11.79 10.08 3.24
C GLY A 47 -12.09 9.11 2.09
N LEU A 48 -12.08 7.78 2.33
CA LEU A 48 -12.27 6.75 1.29
C LEU A 48 -13.45 5.81 1.54
N LYS A 49 -14.25 6.06 2.55
CA LYS A 49 -15.34 5.15 2.97
C LYS A 49 -16.69 5.84 3.07
N GLU A 50 -16.84 6.95 2.38
CA GLU A 50 -18.07 7.75 2.39
C GLU A 50 -19.17 7.03 1.59
N PRO A 51 -20.39 6.85 2.17
CA PRO A 51 -21.53 6.32 1.44
C PRO A 51 -21.78 7.13 0.15
N GLY A 52 -22.13 6.43 -0.92
CA GLY A 52 -22.36 7.05 -2.23
C GLY A 52 -21.10 7.12 -3.11
N ALA A 53 -19.92 6.82 -2.59
CA ALA A 53 -18.70 6.79 -3.40
C ALA A 53 -18.76 5.68 -4.46
N GLU A 54 -18.26 5.96 -5.66
CA GLU A 54 -18.10 4.95 -6.71
C GLU A 54 -17.02 3.95 -6.30
N ALA A 55 -17.34 2.68 -6.37
CA ALA A 55 -16.47 1.56 -5.99
C ALA A 55 -16.27 0.61 -7.17
N TRP A 56 -15.08 0.02 -7.24
CA TRP A 56 -14.71 -0.95 -8.26
C TRP A 56 -14.29 -2.26 -7.62
N LEU A 57 -14.87 -3.36 -8.10
CA LEU A 57 -14.78 -4.68 -7.50
C LEU A 57 -14.14 -5.68 -8.45
N SER A 58 -13.29 -6.55 -7.92
CA SER A 58 -12.85 -7.75 -8.64
C SER A 58 -13.73 -8.94 -8.26
N PRO A 59 -14.13 -9.79 -9.23
CA PRO A 59 -14.83 -11.04 -8.94
C PRO A 59 -13.86 -12.07 -8.34
N ALA A 60 -14.36 -12.87 -7.41
CA ALA A 60 -13.58 -13.97 -6.83
C ALA A 60 -13.48 -15.14 -7.81
N ARG A 61 -12.26 -15.52 -8.18
CA ARG A 61 -12.01 -16.69 -9.05
C ARG A 61 -12.26 -18.03 -8.35
N ASN A 62 -12.06 -18.08 -7.02
CA ASN A 62 -12.34 -19.27 -6.26
C ASN A 62 -13.85 -19.37 -5.96
N PRO A 63 -14.58 -20.35 -6.54
CA PRO A 63 -16.03 -20.49 -6.34
C PRO A 63 -16.41 -20.83 -4.90
N LYS A 64 -15.47 -21.33 -4.09
CA LYS A 64 -15.69 -21.65 -2.68
C LYS A 64 -15.62 -20.43 -1.76
N ARG A 65 -15.15 -19.26 -2.25
CA ARG A 65 -15.12 -18.03 -1.44
C ARG A 65 -16.55 -17.63 -1.04
N LYS A 66 -16.72 -17.33 0.25
CA LYS A 66 -17.99 -16.81 0.80
C LYS A 66 -18.37 -15.47 0.20
N LEU A 67 -17.41 -14.53 0.15
CA LEU A 67 -17.59 -13.22 -0.48
C LEU A 67 -17.13 -13.30 -1.93
N LYS A 68 -18.04 -13.05 -2.85
CA LYS A 68 -17.82 -13.20 -4.30
C LYS A 68 -17.06 -12.03 -4.93
N TYR A 69 -16.89 -10.93 -4.18
CA TYR A 69 -16.24 -9.72 -4.66
C TYR A 69 -15.20 -9.23 -3.67
N THR A 70 -14.16 -8.58 -4.20
CA THR A 70 -13.18 -7.79 -3.43
C THR A 70 -13.25 -6.34 -3.88
N TRP A 71 -13.31 -5.41 -2.94
CA TRP A 71 -13.29 -3.98 -3.21
C TRP A 71 -11.84 -3.53 -3.49
N GLU A 72 -11.57 -3.11 -4.73
CA GLU A 72 -10.23 -2.80 -5.23
C GLU A 72 -9.94 -1.30 -5.26
N LEU A 73 -10.86 -0.52 -5.83
CA LEU A 73 -10.70 0.92 -6.01
C LEU A 73 -11.92 1.67 -5.51
N VAL A 74 -11.71 2.92 -5.13
CA VAL A 74 -12.77 3.88 -4.81
C VAL A 74 -12.50 5.21 -5.49
N ARG A 75 -13.54 5.89 -5.95
CA ARG A 75 -13.42 7.28 -6.40
C ARG A 75 -13.48 8.22 -5.19
N SER A 76 -12.48 9.09 -5.10
CA SER A 76 -12.41 10.13 -4.07
C SER A 76 -12.04 11.45 -4.76
N GLY A 77 -13.00 12.38 -4.80
CA GLY A 77 -12.86 13.57 -5.64
C GLY A 77 -12.76 13.21 -7.13
N ASP A 78 -11.79 13.77 -7.82
CA ASP A 78 -11.59 13.59 -9.26
C ASP A 78 -10.76 12.34 -9.61
N GLY A 79 -10.22 11.62 -8.59
CA GLY A 79 -9.29 10.52 -8.80
C GLY A 79 -9.79 9.16 -8.30
N LEU A 80 -9.26 8.10 -8.89
CA LEU A 80 -9.35 6.74 -8.36
C LEU A 80 -8.25 6.49 -7.34
N VAL A 81 -8.59 5.72 -6.32
CA VAL A 81 -7.68 5.35 -5.23
C VAL A 81 -7.66 3.83 -5.05
N GLY A 82 -6.49 3.23 -5.10
CA GLY A 82 -6.27 1.82 -4.79
C GLY A 82 -6.35 1.59 -3.29
N ILE A 83 -7.27 0.71 -2.85
CA ILE A 83 -7.48 0.46 -1.42
C ILE A 83 -7.11 -0.95 -0.97
N ASN A 84 -6.89 -1.87 -1.90
CA ASN A 84 -6.53 -3.26 -1.57
C ASN A 84 -5.09 -3.36 -1.07
N THR A 85 -4.89 -3.56 0.22
CA THR A 85 -3.56 -3.61 0.86
C THR A 85 -2.77 -4.89 0.55
N SER A 86 -3.33 -5.84 -0.19
CA SER A 86 -2.59 -7.02 -0.67
C SER A 86 -1.81 -6.78 -1.97
N LEU A 87 -2.05 -5.67 -2.68
CA LEU A 87 -1.45 -5.38 -3.98
C LEU A 87 -0.11 -4.62 -3.93
N PRO A 88 0.18 -3.73 -2.96
CA PRO A 88 1.38 -2.90 -2.97
C PRO A 88 2.68 -3.67 -3.21
N ASN A 89 2.89 -4.80 -2.53
CA ASN A 89 4.11 -5.61 -2.67
C ASN A 89 4.26 -6.19 -4.08
N ALA A 90 3.15 -6.55 -4.73
CA ALA A 90 3.19 -7.03 -6.12
C ALA A 90 3.50 -5.88 -7.09
N ILE A 91 2.87 -4.73 -6.91
CA ILE A 91 3.07 -3.53 -7.73
C ILE A 91 4.53 -3.08 -7.68
N VAL A 92 5.08 -2.95 -6.46
CA VAL A 92 6.47 -2.52 -6.28
C VAL A 92 7.46 -3.57 -6.81
N SER A 93 7.20 -4.88 -6.59
CA SER A 93 8.05 -5.94 -7.15
C SER A 93 8.09 -5.90 -8.68
N GLU A 94 6.96 -5.68 -9.32
CA GLU A 94 6.88 -5.54 -10.78
C GLU A 94 7.63 -4.29 -11.26
N ALA A 95 7.48 -3.16 -10.56
CA ALA A 95 8.18 -1.92 -10.87
C ALA A 95 9.71 -2.06 -10.74
N ILE A 96 10.20 -2.77 -9.71
CA ILE A 96 11.64 -3.05 -9.53
C ILE A 96 12.14 -3.95 -10.66
N ASN A 97 11.47 -5.07 -10.93
CA ASN A 97 11.85 -6.01 -11.97
C ASN A 97 11.79 -5.38 -13.39
N GLY A 98 10.87 -4.45 -13.60
CA GLY A 98 10.75 -3.67 -14.84
C GLY A 98 11.75 -2.50 -14.95
N GLY A 99 12.57 -2.26 -13.93
CA GLY A 99 13.54 -1.16 -13.92
C GLY A 99 12.94 0.24 -13.75
N ALA A 100 11.69 0.34 -13.31
CA ALA A 100 11.00 1.63 -13.12
C ALA A 100 11.50 2.41 -11.90
N ILE A 101 12.18 1.76 -10.96
CA ILE A 101 12.76 2.37 -9.75
C ILE A 101 14.27 2.27 -9.84
N ALA A 102 14.91 3.30 -10.37
CA ALA A 102 16.35 3.32 -10.65
C ALA A 102 17.19 3.09 -9.39
N GLU A 103 16.76 3.60 -8.23
CA GLU A 103 17.44 3.47 -6.94
C GLU A 103 17.47 2.02 -6.42
N LEU A 104 16.61 1.15 -6.94
CA LEU A 104 16.52 -0.26 -6.58
C LEU A 104 16.98 -1.20 -7.70
N ALA A 105 17.55 -0.65 -8.77
CA ALA A 105 18.06 -1.44 -9.88
C ALA A 105 19.43 -2.10 -9.58
N GLY A 106 19.77 -3.13 -10.36
CA GLY A 106 21.09 -3.78 -10.33
C GLY A 106 21.26 -4.82 -9.24
N TYR A 107 20.19 -5.40 -8.72
CA TYR A 107 20.19 -6.59 -7.88
C TYR A 107 19.81 -7.82 -8.72
N ASP A 108 20.41 -8.98 -8.41
CA ASP A 108 20.20 -10.22 -9.16
C ASP A 108 18.92 -10.93 -8.75
N THR A 109 18.52 -10.79 -7.48
CA THR A 109 17.35 -11.48 -6.93
C THR A 109 16.45 -10.53 -6.16
N LEU A 110 15.14 -10.83 -6.23
CA LEU A 110 14.09 -10.16 -5.46
C LEU A 110 13.29 -11.24 -4.73
N ARG A 111 13.26 -11.17 -3.40
CA ARG A 111 12.43 -12.04 -2.55
C ARG A 111 11.43 -11.23 -1.75
N ARG A 112 10.22 -11.72 -1.62
CA ARG A 112 9.12 -11.06 -0.89
C ARG A 112 8.91 -11.71 0.46
N GLU A 113 8.41 -10.92 1.43
CA GLU A 113 7.96 -11.39 2.74
C GLU A 113 9.04 -12.19 3.51
N VAL A 114 10.29 -11.73 3.47
CA VAL A 114 11.41 -12.40 4.12
C VAL A 114 11.48 -12.02 5.61
N LYS A 115 11.65 -13.00 6.48
CA LYS A 115 11.83 -12.75 7.92
C LYS A 115 13.13 -12.00 8.17
N TYR A 116 13.08 -10.97 9.03
CA TYR A 116 14.24 -10.20 9.47
C TYR A 116 13.99 -9.59 10.85
N GLY A 117 15.02 -9.00 11.44
CA GLY A 117 14.93 -8.33 12.74
C GLY A 117 14.33 -9.19 13.84
N LYS A 118 13.62 -8.55 14.76
CA LYS A 118 12.96 -9.22 15.89
C LYS A 118 11.49 -9.53 15.55
N ASN A 119 11.23 -10.62 14.85
CA ASN A 119 9.86 -11.07 14.48
C ASN A 119 9.13 -10.17 13.45
N SER A 120 9.85 -9.56 12.54
CA SER A 120 9.27 -8.83 11.40
C SER A 120 9.50 -9.57 10.09
N ARG A 121 8.81 -9.14 9.05
CA ARG A 121 9.03 -9.54 7.67
C ARG A 121 9.20 -8.29 6.84
N ILE A 122 10.30 -8.23 6.11
CA ILE A 122 10.50 -7.19 5.12
C ILE A 122 9.63 -7.46 3.91
N ASP A 123 9.06 -6.43 3.32
CA ASP A 123 8.20 -6.57 2.14
C ASP A 123 8.99 -7.11 0.94
N ILE A 124 10.19 -6.55 0.69
CA ILE A 124 11.10 -6.98 -0.37
C ILE A 124 12.53 -7.00 0.14
N LEU A 125 13.25 -8.08 -0.17
CA LEU A 125 14.70 -8.20 -0.02
C LEU A 125 15.33 -8.32 -1.39
N LEU A 126 16.28 -7.42 -1.70
CA LEU A 126 17.07 -7.44 -2.93
C LEU A 126 18.48 -7.89 -2.60
N GLU A 127 19.03 -8.83 -3.39
CA GLU A 127 20.35 -9.40 -3.15
C GLU A 127 21.15 -9.51 -4.46
N SER A 128 22.45 -9.37 -4.34
CA SER A 128 23.46 -9.57 -5.38
C SER A 128 24.78 -9.94 -4.74
N GLU A 129 25.66 -10.62 -5.45
CA GLU A 129 26.97 -11.04 -4.93
C GLU A 129 27.93 -9.86 -4.72
N ASP A 130 27.79 -8.80 -5.50
CA ASP A 130 28.72 -7.67 -5.59
C ASP A 130 28.35 -6.47 -4.72
N ARG A 131 27.25 -6.53 -3.98
CA ARG A 131 26.77 -5.41 -3.17
C ARG A 131 26.01 -5.86 -1.93
N ALA A 132 25.92 -4.95 -0.95
CA ALA A 132 25.13 -5.17 0.26
C ALA A 132 23.65 -5.45 -0.05
N PRO A 133 23.00 -6.39 0.64
CA PRO A 133 21.57 -6.63 0.48
C PRO A 133 20.76 -5.38 0.82
N CYS A 134 19.62 -5.20 0.13
CA CYS A 134 18.74 -4.06 0.34
C CYS A 134 17.39 -4.52 0.88
N TYR A 135 17.04 -4.03 2.07
CA TYR A 135 15.76 -4.26 2.73
C TYR A 135 14.79 -3.14 2.36
N VAL A 136 13.70 -3.47 1.69
CA VAL A 136 12.69 -2.51 1.23
C VAL A 136 11.38 -2.73 1.97
N GLU A 137 10.96 -1.74 2.74
CA GLU A 137 9.65 -1.69 3.38
C GLU A 137 8.72 -0.78 2.59
N ILE A 138 7.49 -1.22 2.33
CA ILE A 138 6.52 -0.51 1.50
C ILE A 138 5.40 0.06 2.37
N LYS A 139 5.07 1.32 2.17
CA LYS A 139 3.89 1.96 2.75
C LYS A 139 2.92 2.38 1.65
N SER A 140 1.70 1.88 1.73
CA SER A 140 0.60 2.29 0.86
C SER A 140 0.07 3.66 1.30
N VAL A 141 0.04 4.63 0.40
CA VAL A 141 -0.35 6.01 0.67
C VAL A 141 -1.65 6.33 -0.05
N THR A 142 -2.69 6.64 0.72
CA THR A 142 -4.03 6.91 0.19
C THR A 142 -4.68 8.17 0.77
N LEU A 143 -4.15 8.72 1.87
CA LEU A 143 -4.68 9.93 2.49
C LEU A 143 -4.44 11.16 1.60
N LYS A 144 -5.46 12.00 1.47
CA LYS A 144 -5.40 13.32 0.87
C LYS A 144 -6.30 14.25 1.68
N ARG A 145 -5.73 15.26 2.31
CA ARG A 145 -6.45 16.31 3.04
C ARG A 145 -6.35 17.65 2.33
N GLU A 146 -5.30 17.84 1.55
CA GLU A 146 -5.04 19.02 0.72
C GLU A 146 -5.03 18.62 -0.76
N ASN A 147 -5.45 19.53 -1.65
CA ASN A 147 -5.48 19.24 -3.07
C ASN A 147 -4.10 18.97 -3.65
N GLY A 148 -3.98 17.84 -4.35
CA GLY A 148 -2.73 17.39 -4.98
C GLY A 148 -1.66 16.86 -4.02
N LEU A 149 -1.93 16.76 -2.70
CA LEU A 149 -1.00 16.29 -1.68
C LEU A 149 -1.44 14.94 -1.12
N ALA A 150 -0.65 13.90 -1.38
CA ALA A 150 -0.77 12.61 -0.71
C ALA A 150 -0.02 12.64 0.63
N GLU A 151 -0.57 12.02 1.66
CA GLU A 151 0.01 12.06 2.99
C GLU A 151 0.07 10.67 3.62
N PHE A 152 1.04 10.47 4.50
CA PHE A 152 1.18 9.26 5.33
C PHE A 152 1.68 9.63 6.73
N PRO A 153 1.19 8.99 7.79
CA PRO A 153 0.12 7.97 7.84
C PRO A 153 -1.29 8.59 7.88
N ASP A 154 -2.32 7.75 7.66
CA ASP A 154 -3.73 8.12 7.82
C ASP A 154 -4.28 7.89 9.25
N ALA A 155 -3.44 7.34 10.13
CA ALA A 155 -3.68 7.14 11.55
C ALA A 155 -2.35 6.83 12.25
N VAL A 156 -2.30 6.94 13.59
CA VAL A 156 -1.12 6.55 14.39
C VAL A 156 -0.70 5.12 14.06
N THR A 157 0.60 4.92 13.75
CA THR A 157 1.16 3.65 13.28
C THR A 157 2.38 3.21 14.10
N ALA A 158 2.15 2.63 15.27
CA ALA A 158 3.23 2.06 16.08
C ALA A 158 4.04 0.98 15.32
N ARG A 159 3.38 0.19 14.46
CA ARG A 159 4.06 -0.77 13.60
C ARG A 159 4.98 -0.09 12.59
N GLY A 160 4.55 1.03 12.00
CA GLY A 160 5.39 1.81 11.08
C GLY A 160 6.65 2.33 11.77
N THR A 161 6.51 2.88 12.97
CA THR A 161 7.64 3.35 13.80
C THR A 161 8.61 2.21 14.11
N LYS A 162 8.10 1.02 14.50
CA LYS A 162 8.92 -0.16 14.73
C LYS A 162 9.73 -0.56 13.49
N HIS A 163 9.10 -0.59 12.30
CA HIS A 163 9.78 -0.94 11.04
C HIS A 163 10.93 0.04 10.71
N LEU A 164 10.78 1.33 10.99
CA LEU A 164 11.85 2.32 10.81
C LEU A 164 13.06 2.00 11.70
N GLY A 165 12.85 1.60 12.95
CA GLY A 165 13.91 1.15 13.84
C GLY A 165 14.62 -0.10 13.31
N GLU A 166 13.86 -1.11 12.88
CA GLU A 166 14.43 -2.35 12.33
C GLU A 166 15.20 -2.12 11.02
N LEU A 167 14.76 -1.17 10.17
CA LEU A 167 15.53 -0.76 8.99
C LEU A 167 16.85 -0.09 9.37
N SER A 168 16.83 0.77 10.40
CA SER A 168 18.07 1.39 10.91
C SER A 168 19.04 0.35 11.47
N ASP A 169 18.55 -0.71 12.14
CA ASP A 169 19.38 -1.82 12.61
C ASP A 169 20.05 -2.54 11.42
N MET A 170 19.34 -2.74 10.30
CA MET A 170 19.93 -3.34 9.10
C MET A 170 21.03 -2.48 8.49
N VAL A 171 20.88 -1.16 8.51
CA VAL A 171 21.94 -0.24 8.06
C VAL A 171 23.16 -0.34 8.98
N ALA A 172 22.97 -0.38 10.30
CA ALA A 172 24.04 -0.56 11.26
C ALA A 172 24.80 -1.88 11.08
N ASP A 173 24.11 -2.93 10.61
CA ASP A 173 24.69 -4.25 10.27
C ASP A 173 25.34 -4.29 8.87
N GLY A 174 25.44 -3.16 8.17
CA GLY A 174 26.10 -3.02 6.85
C GLY A 174 25.23 -3.32 5.64
N SER A 175 23.92 -3.47 5.81
CA SER A 175 22.96 -3.60 4.73
C SER A 175 22.48 -2.23 4.24
N ARG A 176 21.81 -2.20 3.10
CA ARG A 176 21.04 -1.05 2.65
C ARG A 176 19.58 -1.19 3.08
N ALA A 177 18.93 -0.11 3.47
CA ALA A 177 17.52 -0.10 3.83
C ALA A 177 16.78 1.03 3.12
N VAL A 178 15.55 0.76 2.69
CA VAL A 178 14.72 1.71 1.96
C VAL A 178 13.28 1.67 2.48
N MET A 179 12.75 2.83 2.87
CA MET A 179 11.32 3.04 3.08
C MET A 179 10.72 3.58 1.78
N LEU A 180 9.83 2.81 1.15
CA LEU A 180 9.18 3.17 -0.11
C LEU A 180 7.72 3.53 0.13
N TYR A 181 7.32 4.73 -0.25
CA TYR A 181 5.93 5.19 -0.19
C TYR A 181 5.28 5.04 -1.56
N LEU A 182 4.35 4.10 -1.68
CA LEU A 182 3.56 3.88 -2.89
C LEU A 182 2.29 4.74 -2.82
N VAL A 183 2.26 5.84 -3.54
CA VAL A 183 1.06 6.68 -3.67
C VAL A 183 0.06 5.97 -4.58
N GLN A 184 -1.08 5.56 -4.03
CA GLN A 184 -2.13 4.83 -4.74
C GLN A 184 -3.30 5.74 -5.13
N ARG A 185 -3.02 6.99 -5.48
CA ARG A 185 -3.98 8.01 -5.93
C ARG A 185 -3.49 8.64 -7.22
N GLU A 186 -4.40 8.83 -8.17
CA GLU A 186 -4.08 9.49 -9.44
C GLU A 186 -4.18 11.03 -9.39
N ASP A 187 -4.77 11.57 -8.33
CA ASP A 187 -5.05 13.00 -8.15
C ASP A 187 -4.04 13.74 -7.24
N CYS A 188 -2.86 13.13 -7.00
CA CYS A 188 -1.80 13.70 -6.16
C CYS A 188 -0.46 13.69 -6.91
N GLY A 189 0.20 14.85 -6.96
CA GLY A 189 1.54 15.03 -7.52
C GLY A 189 2.60 15.36 -6.48
N ARG A 190 2.22 15.49 -5.19
CA ARG A 190 3.11 15.77 -4.06
C ARG A 190 2.88 14.76 -2.95
N PHE A 191 3.90 14.55 -2.13
CA PHE A 191 3.83 13.68 -0.95
C PHE A 191 4.39 14.38 0.29
N ALA A 192 3.77 14.16 1.45
CA ALA A 192 4.27 14.61 2.74
C ALA A 192 3.98 13.61 3.86
N ILE A 193 4.75 13.72 4.94
CA ILE A 193 4.45 13.02 6.19
C ILE A 193 3.41 13.83 6.97
N ALA A 194 2.33 13.15 7.39
CA ALA A 194 1.28 13.71 8.24
C ALA A 194 1.77 13.76 9.70
N GLU A 195 2.69 14.66 10.00
CA GLU A 195 3.32 14.78 11.32
C GLU A 195 2.31 15.11 12.42
N ASP A 196 1.27 15.84 12.08
CA ASP A 196 0.16 16.17 12.99
C ASP A 196 -0.69 14.95 13.38
N ILE A 197 -0.75 13.91 12.53
CA ILE A 197 -1.43 12.65 12.83
C ILE A 197 -0.55 11.73 13.67
N ASP A 198 0.74 11.62 13.32
CA ASP A 198 1.69 10.77 14.05
C ASP A 198 3.07 11.42 14.16
N PRO A 199 3.27 12.31 15.14
CA PRO A 199 4.56 12.95 15.38
C PRO A 199 5.65 11.94 15.77
N THR A 200 5.28 10.80 16.36
CA THR A 200 6.24 9.75 16.72
C THR A 200 6.80 9.07 15.47
N TYR A 201 5.94 8.78 14.49
CA TYR A 201 6.39 8.25 13.21
C TYR A 201 7.28 9.24 12.46
N ALA A 202 6.90 10.52 12.42
CA ALA A 202 7.70 11.58 11.77
C ALA A 202 9.10 11.70 12.39
N SER A 203 9.18 11.69 13.73
CA SER A 203 10.46 11.71 14.45
C SER A 203 11.30 10.46 14.17
N ALA A 204 10.69 9.27 14.16
CA ALA A 204 11.38 8.02 13.84
C ALA A 204 11.90 7.99 12.40
N LEU A 205 11.14 8.54 11.44
CA LEU A 205 11.58 8.65 10.05
C LEU A 205 12.79 9.59 9.92
N ASN A 206 12.77 10.72 10.60
CA ASN A 206 13.92 11.64 10.60
C ASN A 206 15.19 10.99 11.20
N ALA A 207 15.03 10.22 12.29
CA ALA A 207 16.12 9.47 12.88
C ALA A 207 16.64 8.36 11.92
N ALA A 208 15.76 7.62 11.26
CA ALA A 208 16.15 6.59 10.30
C ALA A 208 16.88 7.19 9.07
N ARG A 209 16.43 8.34 8.57
CA ARG A 209 17.12 9.07 7.49
C ARG A 209 18.51 9.57 7.89
N ALA A 210 18.69 9.94 9.15
CA ALA A 210 20.01 10.37 9.68
C ALA A 210 20.95 9.17 9.89
N ALA A 211 20.40 7.97 10.07
CA ALA A 211 21.18 6.74 10.22
C ALA A 211 21.63 6.14 8.87
N GLY A 212 21.08 6.57 7.73
CA GLY A 212 21.40 6.09 6.38
C GLY A 212 20.20 5.43 5.73
#